data_1414a9daa23fa9d79771720bc9f23153
#
_entry.id   1414a9daa23fa9d79771720bc9f23153
#
_cell.length_a   1.000
_cell.length_b   1.000
_cell.length_c   1.000
_cell.angle_alpha   90.00
_cell.angle_beta   90.00
_cell.angle_gamma   90.00
#
_symmetry.space_group_name_H-M   'P 1'
#
loop_
_entity.id
_entity.type
_entity.pdbx_description
1 polymer ?
#
loop_
_entity_poly.entity_id
_entity_poly.type
_entity_poly.pdbx_seq_one_letter_code
_entity_poly.pdbx_strand_id
1 'polypeptide(L)'
;MLEYRAEGLCRSANHMRREELNRCIATAEVLQSTALAFDTNRRLRFELGGVRGYMPYEECVDTAPGEEVKDIAVLTRVGRPTCFVITGTCREEDGSEAFLLSRAQAQRRCR
;
A
#
# COMPACT_ATOMS: atom_id res chain seq x y z
N MET A 1 10.67 18.07 5.27
CA MET A 1 11.05 17.06 4.29
C MET A 1 10.51 15.70 4.72
N LEU A 2 9.86 15.00 3.81
CA LEU A 2 9.39 13.65 4.09
C LEU A 2 10.48 12.66 3.72
N GLU A 3 10.87 11.83 4.67
CA GLU A 3 11.83 10.78 4.44
C GLU A 3 11.11 9.43 4.45
N TYR A 4 11.55 8.53 3.58
CA TYR A 4 11.07 7.17 3.63
C TYR A 4 11.63 6.50 4.88
N ARG A 5 10.75 6.02 5.73
CA ARG A 5 11.16 5.27 6.90
C ARG A 5 11.18 3.79 6.57
N ALA A 6 12.07 3.04 7.22
CA ALA A 6 12.11 1.60 7.05
C ALA A 6 10.73 1.01 7.40
N GLU A 7 10.35 -0.05 6.70
CA GLU A 7 9.11 -0.76 7.00
C GLU A 7 9.10 -1.16 8.48
N GLY A 8 7.98 -0.87 9.15
CA GLY A 8 7.84 -1.07 10.58
C GLY A 8 7.98 0.20 11.40
N LEU A 9 8.47 1.31 10.81
CA LEU A 9 8.67 2.58 11.50
C LEU A 9 7.70 3.68 11.06
N CYS A 10 6.86 3.40 10.05
CA CYS A 10 5.85 4.35 9.59
C CYS A 10 4.62 4.28 10.50
N ARG A 11 3.77 5.33 10.43
CA ARG A 11 2.51 5.33 11.18
C ARG A 11 1.61 4.20 10.69
N SER A 12 1.06 3.42 11.62
CA SER A 12 0.19 2.29 11.29
C SER A 12 -1.16 2.76 10.77
N ALA A 13 -1.61 2.14 9.68
CA ALA A 13 -2.94 2.37 9.13
C ALA A 13 -4.00 1.41 9.70
N ASN A 14 -3.61 0.45 10.54
CA ASN A 14 -4.49 -0.63 10.99
C ASN A 14 -5.70 -0.18 11.81
N HIS A 15 -5.62 0.99 12.45
CA HIS A 15 -6.67 1.51 13.31
C HIS A 15 -7.17 2.87 12.87
N MET A 16 -6.83 3.30 11.66
CA MET A 16 -7.25 4.60 11.16
C MET A 16 -8.69 4.54 10.66
N ARG A 17 -9.42 5.64 10.89
CA ARG A 17 -10.79 5.75 10.37
C ARG A 17 -10.78 6.05 8.88
N ARG A 18 -11.89 5.76 8.22
CA ARG A 18 -12.03 6.03 6.79
C ARG A 18 -11.73 7.50 6.46
N GLU A 19 -12.20 8.42 7.30
CA GLU A 19 -11.97 9.87 7.09
C GLU A 19 -10.50 10.23 7.15
N GLU A 20 -9.75 9.61 8.08
CA GLU A 20 -8.30 9.83 8.18
C GLU A 20 -7.58 9.25 6.96
N LEU A 21 -7.99 8.06 6.51
CA LEU A 21 -7.40 7.43 5.33
C LEU A 21 -7.66 8.28 4.09
N ASN A 22 -8.87 8.84 3.95
CA ASN A 22 -9.19 9.75 2.84
C ASN A 22 -8.32 11.00 2.85
N ARG A 23 -8.04 11.55 4.03
CA ARG A 23 -7.14 12.70 4.14
C ARG A 23 -5.72 12.35 3.70
N CYS A 24 -5.29 11.13 3.97
CA CYS A 24 -3.95 10.68 3.57
C CYS A 24 -3.79 10.57 2.06
N ILE A 25 -4.88 10.46 1.29
CA ILE A 25 -4.80 10.53 -0.17
C ILE A 25 -4.27 11.90 -0.60
N ALA A 26 -4.82 12.97 -0.04
CA ALA A 26 -4.41 14.32 -0.39
C ALA A 26 -3.00 14.67 0.12
N THR A 27 -2.65 14.21 1.30
CA THR A 27 -1.35 14.51 1.90
C THR A 27 -0.25 13.57 1.44
N ALA A 28 -0.62 12.41 0.89
CA ALA A 28 0.30 11.33 0.51
C ALA A 28 1.22 10.94 1.67
N GLU A 29 0.68 10.88 2.88
CA GLU A 29 1.41 10.45 4.06
C GLU A 29 1.84 8.99 3.90
N VAL A 30 3.08 8.66 4.28
CA VAL A 30 3.57 7.29 4.24
C VAL A 30 3.07 6.55 5.47
N LEU A 31 2.30 5.50 5.25
CA LEU A 31 1.69 4.68 6.28
C LEU A 31 2.22 3.26 6.19
N GLN A 32 1.90 2.44 7.17
CA GLN A 32 2.25 1.02 7.12
C GLN A 32 1.09 0.13 7.53
N SER A 33 1.10 -1.06 7.02
CA SER A 33 0.25 -2.16 7.46
C SER A 33 0.91 -3.48 7.05
N THR A 34 0.39 -4.59 7.53
CA THR A 34 0.90 -5.91 7.18
C THR A 34 0.06 -6.48 6.06
N ALA A 35 0.71 -6.89 4.98
CA ALA A 35 0.02 -7.55 3.88
C ALA A 35 -0.50 -8.90 4.33
N LEU A 36 -1.78 -9.18 4.09
CA LEU A 36 -2.44 -10.42 4.53
C LEU A 36 -2.33 -11.53 3.52
N ALA A 37 -2.39 -11.21 2.23
CA ALA A 37 -2.39 -12.20 1.16
C ALA A 37 -2.08 -11.55 -0.18
N PHE A 38 -1.64 -12.37 -1.11
CA PHE A 38 -1.55 -11.99 -2.52
C PHE A 38 -2.74 -12.65 -3.22
N ASP A 39 -3.65 -11.84 -3.77
CA ASP A 39 -4.91 -12.35 -4.29
C ASP A 39 -4.82 -12.76 -5.77
N THR A 40 -5.92 -13.37 -6.27
CA THR A 40 -5.98 -13.87 -7.65
C THR A 40 -5.95 -12.75 -8.70
N ASN A 41 -6.19 -11.50 -8.29
CA ASN A 41 -6.13 -10.34 -9.17
C ASN A 41 -4.75 -9.70 -9.18
N ARG A 42 -3.73 -10.40 -8.67
CA ARG A 42 -2.34 -9.95 -8.62
C ARG A 42 -2.19 -8.67 -7.79
N ARG A 43 -2.79 -8.67 -6.58
CA ARG A 43 -2.72 -7.55 -5.64
C ARG A 43 -2.38 -8.07 -4.26
N LEU A 44 -1.61 -7.27 -3.50
CA LEU A 44 -1.48 -7.51 -2.06
C LEU A 44 -2.71 -6.93 -1.36
N ARG A 45 -3.27 -7.70 -0.45
CA ARG A 45 -4.45 -7.29 0.31
C ARG A 45 -4.08 -6.88 1.72
N PHE A 46 -4.66 -5.79 2.18
CA PHE A 46 -4.45 -5.24 3.53
C PHE A 46 -5.80 -4.97 4.18
N GLU A 47 -5.82 -4.96 5.52
CA GLU A 47 -6.96 -4.49 6.31
C GLU A 47 -6.57 -3.21 7.03
N LEU A 48 -7.27 -2.12 6.75
CA LEU A 48 -6.94 -0.79 7.24
C LEU A 48 -8.09 -0.23 8.08
N GLY A 49 -8.12 -0.60 9.37
CA GLY A 49 -9.15 -0.03 10.25
C GLY A 49 -10.59 -0.32 9.84
N GLY A 50 -10.87 -1.53 9.39
CA GLY A 50 -12.21 -1.95 8.98
C GLY A 50 -12.51 -1.75 7.50
N VAL A 51 -11.57 -1.24 6.73
CA VAL A 51 -11.67 -1.14 5.27
C VAL A 51 -10.54 -1.91 4.63
N ARG A 52 -10.76 -2.42 3.43
CA ARG A 52 -9.71 -3.12 2.70
C ARG A 52 -8.83 -2.17 1.92
N GLY A 53 -7.56 -2.52 1.79
CA GLY A 53 -6.62 -1.85 0.91
C GLY A 53 -6.02 -2.86 -0.04
N TYR A 54 -5.78 -2.44 -1.28
CA TYR A 54 -5.15 -3.28 -2.29
C TYR A 54 -3.96 -2.57 -2.89
N MET A 55 -2.85 -3.29 -2.98
CA MET A 55 -1.64 -2.80 -3.62
C MET A 55 -1.44 -3.59 -4.91
N PRO A 56 -1.67 -2.97 -6.09
CA PRO A 56 -1.48 -3.66 -7.36
C PRO A 56 -0.05 -4.16 -7.50
N TYR A 57 0.13 -5.23 -8.26
CA TYR A 57 1.42 -5.87 -8.48
C TYR A 57 2.50 -4.85 -8.88
N GLU A 58 2.17 -3.95 -9.81
CA GLU A 58 3.10 -2.96 -10.35
C GLU A 58 3.50 -1.89 -9.31
N GLU A 59 2.71 -1.75 -8.25
CA GLU A 59 2.94 -0.75 -7.21
C GLU A 59 3.63 -1.32 -5.97
N CYS A 60 4.03 -2.58 -5.99
CA CYS A 60 4.63 -3.21 -4.83
C CYS A 60 6.09 -2.84 -4.62
N VAL A 61 6.79 -2.48 -5.69
CA VAL A 61 8.22 -2.14 -5.66
C VAL A 61 8.50 -1.07 -6.70
N ASP A 62 9.29 -0.06 -6.34
CA ASP A 62 9.77 0.93 -7.30
C ASP A 62 10.84 0.30 -8.18
N THR A 63 10.61 0.26 -9.48
CA THR A 63 11.55 -0.31 -10.45
C THR A 63 12.03 0.78 -11.41
N ALA A 64 13.21 0.57 -11.98
CA ALA A 64 13.73 1.45 -13.00
C ALA A 64 12.92 1.30 -14.30
N PRO A 65 12.89 2.35 -15.15
CA PRO A 65 12.19 2.23 -16.44
C PRO A 65 12.70 1.02 -17.24
N GLY A 66 11.77 0.20 -17.73
CA GLY A 66 12.09 -1.00 -18.48
C GLY A 66 12.31 -2.25 -17.64
N GLU A 67 12.35 -2.11 -16.31
CA GLU A 67 12.43 -3.27 -15.42
C GLU A 67 11.03 -3.77 -15.07
N GLU A 68 10.93 -5.08 -14.86
CA GLU A 68 9.69 -5.68 -14.41
C GLU A 68 9.77 -5.95 -12.91
N VAL A 69 8.63 -5.86 -12.24
CA VAL A 69 8.52 -6.28 -10.84
C VAL A 69 8.63 -7.80 -10.78
N LYS A 70 9.53 -8.31 -9.93
CA LYS A 70 9.71 -9.74 -9.78
C LYS A 70 8.76 -10.31 -8.74
N ASP A 71 8.24 -11.50 -9.00
CA ASP A 71 7.27 -12.15 -8.11
C ASP A 71 7.81 -12.28 -6.69
N ILE A 72 9.08 -12.62 -6.52
CA ILE A 72 9.66 -12.78 -5.19
C ILE A 72 9.63 -11.47 -4.39
N ALA A 73 9.78 -10.33 -5.05
CA ALA A 73 9.73 -9.03 -4.38
C ALA A 73 8.33 -8.70 -3.86
N VAL A 74 7.30 -9.27 -4.48
CA VAL A 74 5.91 -9.08 -4.05
C VAL A 74 5.53 -10.12 -3.00
N LEU A 75 5.79 -11.39 -3.27
CA LEU A 75 5.38 -12.48 -2.38
C LEU A 75 6.04 -12.41 -1.02
N THR A 76 7.25 -11.88 -0.93
CA THR A 76 7.94 -11.72 0.36
C THR A 76 7.30 -10.65 1.25
N ARG A 77 6.39 -9.81 0.72
CA ARG A 77 5.70 -8.82 1.52
C ARG A 77 4.54 -9.39 2.33
N VAL A 78 4.03 -10.57 1.97
CA VAL A 78 2.93 -11.20 2.71
C VAL A 78 3.41 -11.53 4.13
N GLY A 79 2.67 -11.08 5.13
CA GLY A 79 3.01 -11.28 6.54
C GLY A 79 4.03 -10.29 7.08
N ARG A 80 4.49 -9.32 6.29
CA ARG A 80 5.49 -8.34 6.71
C ARG A 80 4.93 -6.93 6.72
N PRO A 81 5.40 -6.07 7.65
CA PRO A 81 5.06 -4.65 7.63
C PRO A 81 5.54 -4.02 6.32
N THR A 82 4.67 -3.28 5.67
CA THR A 82 4.95 -2.65 4.38
C THR A 82 4.51 -1.20 4.43
N CYS A 83 5.41 -0.29 4.05
CA CYS A 83 5.09 1.14 3.95
C CYS A 83 4.50 1.44 2.58
N PHE A 84 3.55 2.37 2.54
CA PHE A 84 2.87 2.74 1.31
C PHE A 84 2.27 4.13 1.43
N VAL A 85 1.86 4.69 0.30
CA VAL A 85 0.97 5.85 0.26
C VAL A 85 -0.36 5.41 -0.33
N ILE A 86 -1.45 6.08 0.05
CA ILE A 86 -2.78 5.81 -0.50
C ILE A 86 -2.92 6.68 -1.75
N THR A 87 -3.14 6.04 -2.90
CA THR A 87 -3.21 6.74 -4.18
C THR A 87 -4.62 7.06 -4.63
N GLY A 88 -5.62 6.37 -4.08
CA GLY A 88 -7.01 6.57 -4.44
C GLY A 88 -7.88 5.48 -3.87
N THR A 89 -9.04 5.28 -4.48
CA THR A 89 -10.00 4.28 -4.06
C THR A 89 -10.46 3.44 -5.24
N CYS A 90 -10.99 2.26 -4.95
CA CYS A 90 -11.62 1.42 -5.95
C CYS A 90 -12.88 0.80 -5.36
N ARG A 91 -13.75 0.27 -6.22
CA ARG A 91 -14.97 -0.37 -5.79
C ARG A 91 -14.81 -1.89 -5.91
N GLU A 92 -15.22 -2.60 -4.87
CA GLU A 92 -15.21 -4.06 -4.87
C GLU A 92 -16.47 -4.60 -5.53
N GLU A 93 -16.49 -5.93 -5.77
CA GLU A 93 -17.62 -6.60 -6.43
C GLU A 93 -18.93 -6.43 -5.65
N ASP A 94 -18.85 -6.37 -4.33
CA ASP A 94 -20.04 -6.19 -3.47
C ASP A 94 -20.50 -4.73 -3.37
N GLY A 95 -19.82 -3.82 -4.08
CA GLY A 95 -20.14 -2.39 -4.06
C GLY A 95 -19.46 -1.60 -2.98
N SER A 96 -18.72 -2.23 -2.07
CA SER A 96 -17.98 -1.51 -1.03
C SER A 96 -16.75 -0.82 -1.61
N GLU A 97 -16.30 0.23 -0.94
CA GLU A 97 -15.14 0.99 -1.35
C GLU A 97 -13.88 0.47 -0.64
N ALA A 98 -12.80 0.33 -1.40
CA ALA A 98 -11.50 -0.05 -0.88
C ALA A 98 -10.47 1.02 -1.28
N PHE A 99 -9.32 1.03 -0.61
CA PHE A 99 -8.24 1.96 -0.93
C PHE A 99 -7.20 1.32 -1.82
N LEU A 100 -6.63 2.13 -2.71
CA LEU A 100 -5.50 1.71 -3.55
C LEU A 100 -4.22 2.22 -2.92
N LEU A 101 -3.22 1.36 -2.83
CA LEU A 101 -1.98 1.60 -2.13
C LEU A 101 -0.79 1.49 -3.08
N SER A 102 0.30 2.19 -2.78
CA SER A 102 1.53 2.11 -3.58
C SER A 102 2.76 2.16 -2.69
N ARG A 103 3.49 1.06 -2.64
CA ARG A 103 4.82 1.02 -2.01
C ARG A 103 5.85 1.68 -2.93
N ALA A 104 5.69 1.53 -4.24
CA ALA A 104 6.59 2.13 -5.23
C ALA A 104 6.64 3.65 -5.07
N GLN A 105 5.49 4.31 -4.90
CA GLN A 105 5.46 5.76 -4.71
C GLN A 105 6.08 6.17 -3.38
N ALA A 106 5.86 5.39 -2.32
CA ALA A 106 6.49 5.65 -1.03
C ALA A 106 8.02 5.56 -1.15
N GLN A 107 8.53 4.57 -1.87
CA GLN A 107 9.95 4.42 -2.10
C GLN A 107 10.55 5.56 -2.93
N ARG A 108 9.85 6.00 -3.97
CA ARG A 108 10.30 7.11 -4.82
C ARG A 108 10.45 8.42 -4.05
N ARG A 109 9.59 8.65 -3.08
CA ARG A 109 9.63 9.89 -2.29
C ARG A 109 10.87 10.02 -1.43
N CYS A 110 11.64 8.96 -1.29
CA CYS A 110 12.81 8.90 -0.40
C CYS A 110 14.14 8.96 -1.15
N ARG A 111 14.07 9.17 -2.43
CA ARG A 111 15.27 9.30 -3.25
C ARG A 111 15.89 10.69 -3.17
#